data_46c867ad061b5f77eaa3804404435f78
#
_entry.id   46c867ad061b5f77eaa3804404435f78
#
_cell.length_a   1.000
_cell.length_b   1.000
_cell.length_c   1.000
_cell.angle_alpha   90.00
_cell.angle_beta   90.00
_cell.angle_gamma   90.00
#
_symmetry.space_group_name_H-M   'P 1'
#
loop_
_entity.id
_entity.type
_entity.pdbx_description
1 polymer ?
#
loop_
_entity_poly.entity_id
_entity_poly.type
_entity_poly.pdbx_seq_one_letter_code
_entity_poly.pdbx_strand_id
1 'polypeptide(L)'
;MEFAIDWAKRVDFDLLRKERQKSLNEQVKKHGLDAILCFKAEHLRYMTSYRPLWWPISFLTRNAGIMAVDKDPILFPTSGCVERCWDTMHWMKKENIRPLATMDDPGIAETEVNKKFKPAFEELGITEGKIGIDHVAMTVLIKLKEAFPKAEFVNGDHCILDAQVIKNSEEIKLMRASSQHACYAMDRAIKSIDAGVRECEILAEAMHSLYSNGMEVPQCSLIVTSGDGTAPLRRFASDKKINWGELVFLDLGGNFNGYFSDFTRTVIFGKPNQKQKDIYKAVYAMMMEIKRTMKPGNTNRDVNEAARKAVVDAGFKGYDYLGLLGHSLGTTGLCYPIVGEVAAVGSEDEVVLKPGMIFSMEPGVFIPGVPGGGGVRLEDTILITEDGNEFFTTVPYDENLLC
;
A
#
# COMPACT_ATOMS: atom_id res chain seq x y z
N MET A 1 3.21 -16.62 -27.08
CA MET A 1 2.93 -15.20 -26.78
C MET A 1 3.53 -14.97 -25.41
N GLU A 2 4.74 -14.44 -25.36
CA GLU A 2 5.34 -14.06 -24.08
C GLU A 2 4.50 -12.88 -23.56
N PHE A 3 3.69 -13.19 -22.58
CA PHE A 3 2.86 -12.18 -21.94
C PHE A 3 3.75 -11.14 -21.33
N ALA A 4 3.79 -10.11 -22.02
CA ALA A 4 4.19 -8.92 -21.42
C ALA A 4 5.46 -8.94 -20.78
N ILE A 5 6.16 -9.82 -21.09
CA ILE A 5 6.60 -9.28 -20.09
C ILE A 5 7.84 -9.89 -19.74
N ASP A 6 8.74 -9.26 -20.20
CA ASP A 6 10.12 -9.25 -19.75
C ASP A 6 10.32 -9.11 -18.22
N TRP A 7 9.24 -8.98 -17.45
CA TRP A 7 9.28 -8.91 -15.98
C TRP A 7 9.92 -10.17 -15.40
N ALA A 8 9.54 -11.33 -15.92
CA ALA A 8 10.14 -12.60 -15.53
C ALA A 8 11.64 -12.67 -15.85
N LYS A 9 12.13 -11.80 -16.75
CA LYS A 9 13.56 -11.67 -17.08
C LYS A 9 14.26 -10.53 -16.32
N ARG A 10 13.50 -9.53 -15.85
CA ARG A 10 14.03 -8.35 -15.13
C ARG A 10 14.03 -8.53 -13.63
N VAL A 11 13.12 -9.36 -13.11
CA VAL A 11 12.94 -9.63 -11.69
C VAL A 11 13.23 -11.11 -11.45
N ASP A 12 14.14 -11.40 -10.56
CA ASP A 12 14.37 -12.75 -10.07
C ASP A 12 13.33 -13.09 -9.02
N PHE A 13 12.22 -13.69 -9.46
CA PHE A 13 11.13 -14.08 -8.58
C PHE A 13 11.48 -15.22 -7.62
N ASP A 14 12.48 -16.03 -7.91
CA ASP A 14 12.94 -17.07 -6.97
C ASP A 14 13.74 -16.45 -5.83
N LEU A 15 14.64 -15.52 -6.15
CA LEU A 15 15.35 -14.73 -5.15
C LEU A 15 14.36 -13.90 -4.31
N LEU A 16 13.41 -13.21 -4.94
CA LEU A 16 12.36 -12.44 -4.27
C LEU A 16 11.64 -13.27 -3.21
N ARG A 17 11.16 -14.47 -3.58
CA ARG A 17 10.44 -15.37 -2.67
C ARG A 17 11.31 -15.84 -1.52
N LYS A 18 12.52 -16.27 -1.84
CA LYS A 18 13.49 -16.76 -0.85
C LYS A 18 13.80 -15.69 0.21
N GLU A 19 14.08 -14.47 -0.22
CA GLU A 19 14.41 -13.38 0.69
C GLU A 19 13.22 -12.93 1.54
N ARG A 20 12.02 -12.85 0.97
CA ARG A 20 10.80 -12.55 1.74
C ARG A 20 10.51 -13.61 2.80
N GLN A 21 10.61 -14.90 2.45
CA GLN A 21 10.40 -15.98 3.41
C GLN A 21 11.47 -15.96 4.51
N LYS A 22 12.72 -15.67 4.15
CA LYS A 22 13.80 -15.50 5.13
C LYS A 22 13.48 -14.35 6.09
N SER A 23 13.15 -13.18 5.57
CA SER A 23 12.80 -12.02 6.37
C SER A 23 11.61 -12.30 7.30
N LEU A 24 10.55 -12.92 6.78
CA LEU A 24 9.39 -13.28 7.59
C LEU A 24 9.74 -14.28 8.69
N ASN A 25 10.52 -15.31 8.39
CA ASN A 25 10.97 -16.29 9.39
C ASN A 25 11.82 -15.65 10.50
N GLU A 26 12.69 -14.71 10.14
CA GLU A 26 13.48 -13.94 11.10
C GLU A 26 12.60 -13.09 12.03
N GLN A 27 11.54 -12.47 11.48
CA GLN A 27 10.62 -11.67 12.29
C GLN A 27 9.70 -12.54 13.15
N VAL A 28 9.25 -13.70 12.67
CA VAL A 28 8.49 -14.68 13.50
C VAL A 28 9.30 -15.03 14.73
N LYS A 29 10.59 -15.35 14.57
CA LYS A 29 11.51 -15.64 15.69
C LYS A 29 11.70 -14.44 16.61
N LYS A 30 11.94 -13.24 16.05
CA LYS A 30 12.18 -12.01 16.81
C LYS A 30 10.99 -11.61 17.66
N HIS A 31 9.78 -11.82 17.16
CA HIS A 31 8.53 -11.58 17.89
C HIS A 31 8.17 -12.70 18.89
N GLY A 32 9.02 -13.72 19.03
CA GLY A 32 8.81 -14.85 19.95
C GLY A 32 7.59 -15.67 19.59
N LEU A 33 7.31 -15.81 18.30
CA LEU A 33 6.22 -16.61 17.78
C LEU A 33 6.74 -17.96 17.28
N ASP A 34 5.93 -19.00 17.41
CA ASP A 34 6.21 -20.31 16.80
C ASP A 34 5.73 -20.38 15.34
N ALA A 35 4.71 -19.58 15.01
CA ALA A 35 4.18 -19.48 13.67
C ALA A 35 3.45 -18.16 13.43
N ILE A 36 3.24 -17.82 12.14
CA ILE A 36 2.34 -16.77 11.67
C ILE A 36 1.24 -17.38 10.78
N LEU A 37 -0.02 -17.06 11.07
CA LEU A 37 -1.20 -17.44 10.32
C LEU A 37 -1.81 -16.20 9.68
N CYS A 38 -1.79 -16.12 8.36
CA CYS A 38 -2.24 -14.95 7.61
C CYS A 38 -3.52 -15.24 6.83
N PHE A 39 -4.41 -14.26 6.81
CA PHE A 39 -5.65 -14.25 6.04
C PHE A 39 -5.73 -13.07 5.07
N LYS A 40 -5.01 -11.96 5.33
CA LYS A 40 -4.95 -10.81 4.41
C LYS A 40 -4.33 -11.20 3.08
N ALA A 41 -4.92 -10.77 1.99
CA ALA A 41 -4.45 -11.06 0.63
C ALA A 41 -3.00 -10.60 0.38
N GLU A 42 -2.67 -9.40 0.84
CA GLU A 42 -1.35 -8.80 0.76
C GLU A 42 -0.29 -9.57 1.56
N HIS A 43 -0.65 -10.06 2.74
CA HIS A 43 0.24 -10.87 3.58
C HIS A 43 0.45 -12.26 3.00
N LEU A 44 -0.60 -12.87 2.45
CA LEU A 44 -0.50 -14.12 1.67
C LEU A 44 0.38 -13.94 0.45
N ARG A 45 0.26 -12.78 -0.24
CA ARG A 45 1.13 -12.44 -1.36
C ARG A 45 2.59 -12.34 -0.94
N TYR A 46 2.88 -11.70 0.17
CA TYR A 46 4.23 -11.60 0.72
C TYR A 46 4.79 -12.98 1.09
N MET A 47 4.03 -13.78 1.85
CA MET A 47 4.45 -15.09 2.35
C MET A 47 4.67 -16.12 1.24
N THR A 48 3.75 -16.20 0.25
CA THR A 48 3.67 -17.34 -0.69
C THR A 48 3.76 -16.93 -2.16
N SER A 49 3.71 -15.64 -2.48
CA SER A 49 3.50 -15.09 -3.84
C SER A 49 2.14 -15.51 -4.46
N TYR A 50 1.22 -16.02 -3.66
CA TYR A 50 -0.13 -16.32 -4.12
C TYR A 50 -0.84 -15.05 -4.59
N ARG A 51 -1.45 -15.09 -5.77
CA ARG A 51 -2.32 -14.03 -6.28
C ARG A 51 -3.77 -14.43 -6.04
N PRO A 52 -4.42 -13.91 -4.97
CA PRO A 52 -5.81 -14.19 -4.70
C PRO A 52 -6.70 -13.57 -5.77
N LEU A 53 -7.91 -14.11 -5.92
CA LEU A 53 -8.96 -13.42 -6.64
C LEU A 53 -9.41 -12.23 -5.79
N TRP A 54 -9.33 -11.03 -6.36
CA TRP A 54 -9.89 -9.83 -5.74
C TRP A 54 -11.39 -9.88 -5.85
N TRP A 55 -12.04 -10.26 -4.75
CA TRP A 55 -13.48 -10.14 -4.62
C TRP A 55 -13.79 -8.90 -3.79
N PRO A 56 -14.86 -8.16 -4.08
CA PRO A 56 -15.23 -7.05 -3.23
C PRO A 56 -15.44 -7.54 -1.81
N ILE A 57 -14.73 -6.95 -0.94
CA ILE A 57 -14.74 -6.74 0.51
C ILE A 57 -15.58 -7.69 1.42
N SER A 58 -16.60 -8.37 0.90
CA SER A 58 -17.59 -9.11 1.70
C SER A 58 -17.14 -10.48 2.22
N PHE A 59 -16.01 -11.01 1.76
CA PHE A 59 -15.57 -12.37 2.11
C PHE A 59 -14.11 -12.37 2.53
N LEU A 60 -13.88 -12.01 3.78
CA LEU A 60 -12.52 -11.87 4.34
C LEU A 60 -11.82 -13.20 4.58
N THR A 61 -12.57 -14.31 4.76
CA THR A 61 -12.01 -15.57 5.24
C THR A 61 -12.11 -16.69 4.20
N ARG A 62 -11.56 -16.44 3.01
CA ARG A 62 -11.54 -17.41 1.90
C ARG A 62 -10.19 -18.03 1.62
N ASN A 63 -9.15 -17.40 2.08
CA ASN A 63 -7.77 -17.83 1.88
C ASN A 63 -7.04 -17.75 3.21
N ALA A 64 -6.08 -18.61 3.42
CA ALA A 64 -5.18 -18.54 4.57
C ALA A 64 -3.79 -19.03 4.17
N GLY A 65 -2.80 -18.64 4.94
CA GLY A 65 -1.44 -19.15 4.83
C GLY A 65 -0.83 -19.25 6.21
N ILE A 66 -0.13 -20.32 6.50
CA ILE A 66 0.59 -20.50 7.75
C ILE A 66 2.05 -20.81 7.49
N MET A 67 2.93 -20.17 8.22
CA MET A 67 4.36 -20.44 8.21
C MET A 67 4.85 -20.59 9.65
N ALA A 68 5.30 -21.78 10.01
CA ALA A 68 5.99 -22.03 11.27
C ALA A 68 7.49 -21.72 11.13
N VAL A 69 8.15 -21.53 12.26
CA VAL A 69 9.60 -21.27 12.32
C VAL A 69 10.35 -22.40 11.61
N ASP A 70 11.21 -22.03 10.67
CA ASP A 70 12.07 -22.92 9.88
C ASP A 70 11.31 -24.00 9.07
N LYS A 71 10.04 -23.75 8.74
CA LYS A 71 9.22 -24.62 7.90
C LYS A 71 8.77 -23.93 6.62
N ASP A 72 8.55 -24.72 5.58
CA ASP A 72 7.90 -24.23 4.35
C ASP A 72 6.47 -23.76 4.66
N PRO A 73 5.97 -22.70 4.03
CA PRO A 73 4.61 -22.26 4.23
C PRO A 73 3.58 -23.26 3.67
N ILE A 74 2.42 -23.34 4.33
CA ILE A 74 1.23 -24.02 3.82
C ILE A 74 0.24 -22.95 3.39
N LEU A 75 -0.26 -23.05 2.17
CA LEU A 75 -1.25 -22.16 1.57
C LEU A 75 -2.61 -22.86 1.50
N PHE A 76 -3.64 -22.15 1.93
CA PHE A 76 -5.04 -22.56 1.80
C PHE A 76 -5.77 -21.58 0.88
N PRO A 77 -5.70 -21.74 -0.44
CA PRO A 77 -6.46 -20.92 -1.38
C PRO A 77 -7.93 -21.35 -1.36
N THR A 78 -8.82 -20.46 -1.79
CA THR A 78 -10.21 -20.81 -2.11
C THR A 78 -10.25 -22.07 -2.96
N SER A 79 -11.12 -23.03 -2.63
CA SER A 79 -11.18 -24.36 -3.24
C SER A 79 -11.16 -24.33 -4.78
N GLY A 80 -11.88 -23.40 -5.41
CA GLY A 80 -11.86 -23.27 -6.88
C GLY A 80 -10.56 -22.70 -7.48
N CYS A 81 -9.55 -22.37 -6.66
CA CYS A 81 -8.25 -21.88 -7.12
C CYS A 81 -7.11 -22.91 -6.99
N VAL A 82 -7.36 -24.03 -6.37
CA VAL A 82 -6.31 -25.01 -6.01
C VAL A 82 -5.61 -25.55 -7.25
N GLU A 83 -6.35 -26.02 -8.25
CA GLU A 83 -5.78 -26.57 -9.49
C GLU A 83 -4.92 -25.52 -10.20
N ARG A 84 -5.39 -24.27 -10.29
CA ARG A 84 -4.59 -23.18 -10.83
C ARG A 84 -3.30 -22.97 -10.03
N CYS A 85 -3.36 -23.04 -8.71
CA CYS A 85 -2.16 -22.90 -7.88
C CYS A 85 -1.18 -24.06 -8.12
N TRP A 86 -1.66 -25.28 -8.23
CA TRP A 86 -0.82 -26.45 -8.56
C TRP A 86 -0.15 -26.33 -9.92
N ASP A 87 -0.83 -25.72 -10.88
CA ASP A 87 -0.33 -25.52 -12.23
C ASP A 87 0.66 -24.35 -12.37
N THR A 88 0.48 -23.31 -11.56
CA THR A 88 1.24 -22.06 -11.73
C THR A 88 2.25 -21.76 -10.61
N MET A 89 2.11 -22.36 -9.43
CA MET A 89 2.98 -22.10 -8.28
C MET A 89 4.02 -23.22 -8.07
N HIS A 90 4.88 -23.42 -9.07
CA HIS A 90 5.89 -24.50 -9.06
C HIS A 90 6.94 -24.38 -7.96
N TRP A 91 7.02 -23.23 -7.28
CA TRP A 91 7.90 -22.98 -6.13
C TRP A 91 7.35 -23.51 -4.81
N MET A 92 6.10 -23.98 -4.77
CA MET A 92 5.48 -24.61 -3.61
C MET A 92 5.23 -26.10 -3.89
N LYS A 93 5.44 -26.93 -2.86
CA LYS A 93 5.04 -28.33 -2.93
C LYS A 93 3.52 -28.45 -3.05
N LYS A 94 3.02 -29.35 -3.88
CA LYS A 94 1.56 -29.50 -4.10
C LYS A 94 0.81 -29.85 -2.82
N GLU A 95 1.41 -30.66 -1.94
CA GLU A 95 0.86 -31.01 -0.63
C GLU A 95 0.72 -29.82 0.34
N ASN A 96 1.47 -28.75 0.11
CA ASN A 96 1.40 -27.50 0.88
C ASN A 96 0.34 -26.53 0.32
N ILE A 97 -0.36 -26.90 -0.76
CA ILE A 97 -1.45 -26.10 -1.34
C ILE A 97 -2.74 -26.88 -1.14
N ARG A 98 -3.56 -26.48 -0.17
CA ARG A 98 -4.72 -27.22 0.33
C ARG A 98 -6.00 -26.41 0.17
N PRO A 99 -7.12 -26.99 -0.32
CA PRO A 99 -8.36 -26.25 -0.51
C PRO A 99 -8.95 -25.73 0.79
N LEU A 100 -9.52 -24.52 0.75
CA LEU A 100 -10.26 -23.90 1.83
C LEU A 100 -11.65 -23.46 1.35
N ALA A 101 -12.69 -23.78 2.12
CA ALA A 101 -14.02 -23.21 1.94
C ALA A 101 -14.13 -21.83 2.59
N THR A 102 -15.15 -21.08 2.23
CA THR A 102 -15.41 -19.76 2.85
C THR A 102 -15.89 -19.94 4.29
N MET A 103 -15.17 -19.40 5.25
CA MET A 103 -15.40 -19.62 6.70
C MET A 103 -16.25 -18.52 7.36
N ASP A 104 -17.10 -17.84 6.62
CA ASP A 104 -17.97 -16.79 7.19
C ASP A 104 -19.15 -17.37 7.99
N ASP A 105 -19.56 -18.61 7.70
CA ASP A 105 -20.54 -19.37 8.48
C ASP A 105 -19.87 -20.15 9.61
N PRO A 106 -20.42 -20.13 10.86
CA PRO A 106 -19.84 -20.81 12.01
C PRO A 106 -19.65 -22.32 11.85
N GLY A 107 -20.59 -23.01 11.18
CA GLY A 107 -20.52 -24.44 10.96
C GLY A 107 -19.47 -24.81 9.91
N ILE A 108 -19.33 -23.98 8.88
CA ILE A 108 -18.27 -24.13 7.88
C ILE A 108 -16.91 -23.84 8.52
N ALA A 109 -16.79 -22.76 9.31
CA ALA A 109 -15.56 -22.42 10.02
C ALA A 109 -15.11 -23.58 10.93
N GLU A 110 -16.01 -24.18 11.71
CA GLU A 110 -15.70 -25.33 12.56
C GLU A 110 -15.21 -26.53 11.73
N THR A 111 -15.88 -26.82 10.63
CA THR A 111 -15.50 -27.90 9.72
C THR A 111 -14.12 -27.69 9.12
N GLU A 112 -13.83 -26.51 8.61
CA GLU A 112 -12.54 -26.18 7.97
C GLU A 112 -11.42 -26.13 9.02
N VAL A 113 -11.65 -25.58 10.21
CA VAL A 113 -10.67 -25.61 11.30
C VAL A 113 -10.31 -27.04 11.65
N ASN A 114 -11.29 -27.91 11.87
CA ASN A 114 -11.03 -29.29 12.24
C ASN A 114 -10.42 -30.13 11.12
N LYS A 115 -10.85 -29.95 9.86
CA LYS A 115 -10.38 -30.78 8.73
C LYS A 115 -9.13 -30.26 8.04
N LYS A 116 -8.81 -28.97 8.15
CA LYS A 116 -7.72 -28.33 7.40
C LYS A 116 -6.65 -27.74 8.32
N PHE A 117 -7.03 -26.92 9.30
CA PHE A 117 -6.04 -26.29 10.17
C PHE A 117 -5.49 -27.27 11.19
N LYS A 118 -6.32 -28.14 11.76
CA LYS A 118 -5.85 -29.10 12.78
C LYS A 118 -4.76 -30.03 12.25
N PRO A 119 -4.91 -30.73 11.11
CA PRO A 119 -3.81 -31.51 10.55
C PRO A 119 -2.56 -30.69 10.20
N ALA A 120 -2.74 -29.46 9.74
CA ALA A 120 -1.61 -28.59 9.43
C ALA A 120 -0.83 -28.16 10.69
N PHE A 121 -1.54 -27.84 11.77
CA PHE A 121 -0.91 -27.48 13.05
C PHE A 121 -0.17 -28.67 13.69
N GLU A 122 -0.74 -29.87 13.57
CA GLU A 122 -0.09 -31.12 13.99
C GLU A 122 1.19 -31.39 13.18
N GLU A 123 1.13 -31.26 11.84
CA GLU A 123 2.27 -31.40 10.93
C GLU A 123 3.39 -30.40 11.20
N LEU A 124 3.02 -29.17 11.52
CA LEU A 124 3.96 -28.09 11.83
C LEU A 124 4.49 -28.14 13.28
N GLY A 125 3.85 -28.92 14.15
CA GLY A 125 4.22 -29.06 15.57
C GLY A 125 3.86 -27.85 16.43
N ILE A 126 2.77 -27.12 16.09
CA ILE A 126 2.38 -25.85 16.72
C ILE A 126 1.02 -25.89 17.44
N THR A 127 0.53 -27.07 17.75
CA THR A 127 -0.79 -27.25 18.43
C THR A 127 -0.87 -26.62 19.83
N GLU A 128 0.27 -26.34 20.44
CA GLU A 128 0.42 -25.68 21.76
C GLU A 128 1.28 -24.41 21.66
N GLY A 129 1.58 -23.94 20.44
CA GLY A 129 2.49 -22.83 20.18
C GLY A 129 1.86 -21.46 20.35
N LYS A 130 2.73 -20.43 20.34
CA LYS A 130 2.34 -19.03 20.26
C LYS A 130 2.24 -18.60 18.79
N ILE A 131 1.03 -18.31 18.33
CA ILE A 131 0.71 -18.09 16.92
C ILE A 131 0.24 -16.66 16.72
N GLY A 132 0.98 -15.91 15.89
CA GLY A 132 0.56 -14.60 15.41
C GLY A 132 -0.54 -14.74 14.37
N ILE A 133 -1.59 -13.96 14.47
CA ILE A 133 -2.65 -13.85 13.46
C ILE A 133 -2.72 -12.40 12.99
N ASP A 134 -2.80 -12.19 11.68
CA ASP A 134 -2.91 -10.86 11.10
C ASP A 134 -4.35 -10.29 11.23
N HIS A 135 -5.28 -10.80 10.46
CA HIS A 135 -6.67 -10.36 10.47
C HIS A 135 -7.59 -11.55 10.21
N VAL A 136 -8.52 -11.78 11.09
CA VAL A 136 -9.42 -12.92 10.98
C VAL A 136 -10.83 -12.57 11.46
N ALA A 137 -11.85 -13.15 10.84
CA ALA A 137 -13.21 -13.03 11.33
C ALA A 137 -13.32 -13.64 12.75
N MET A 138 -14.04 -12.96 13.64
CA MET A 138 -14.23 -13.39 15.04
C MET A 138 -14.70 -14.85 15.16
N THR A 139 -15.59 -15.27 14.26
CA THR A 139 -16.09 -16.65 14.19
C THR A 139 -14.94 -17.65 14.01
N VAL A 140 -14.01 -17.38 13.12
CA VAL A 140 -12.87 -18.27 12.85
C VAL A 140 -11.92 -18.29 14.04
N LEU A 141 -11.64 -17.13 14.65
CA LEU A 141 -10.79 -17.06 15.85
C LEU A 141 -11.37 -17.87 17.01
N ILE A 142 -12.70 -17.81 17.22
CA ILE A 142 -13.38 -18.63 18.24
C ILE A 142 -13.16 -20.13 17.96
N LYS A 143 -13.38 -20.56 16.70
CA LYS A 143 -13.20 -21.97 16.34
C LYS A 143 -11.74 -22.44 16.39
N LEU A 144 -10.80 -21.58 16.10
CA LEU A 144 -9.36 -21.87 16.32
C LEU A 144 -9.06 -22.06 17.81
N LYS A 145 -9.54 -21.18 18.68
CA LYS A 145 -9.35 -21.32 20.14
C LYS A 145 -10.02 -22.57 20.71
N GLU A 146 -11.19 -22.93 20.22
CA GLU A 146 -11.89 -24.17 20.61
C GLU A 146 -11.09 -25.43 20.18
N ALA A 147 -10.54 -25.43 18.97
CA ALA A 147 -9.78 -26.55 18.42
C ALA A 147 -8.37 -26.71 19.04
N PHE A 148 -7.77 -25.59 19.47
CA PHE A 148 -6.41 -25.54 20.03
C PHE A 148 -6.39 -24.82 21.38
N PRO A 149 -6.96 -25.42 22.43
CA PRO A 149 -7.12 -24.76 23.75
C PRO A 149 -5.79 -24.49 24.47
N LYS A 150 -4.70 -25.09 24.04
CA LYS A 150 -3.35 -24.86 24.60
C LYS A 150 -2.51 -23.88 23.77
N ALA A 151 -2.93 -23.51 22.57
CA ALA A 151 -2.23 -22.54 21.76
C ALA A 151 -2.56 -21.10 22.21
N GLU A 152 -1.57 -20.23 22.15
CA GLU A 152 -1.74 -18.80 22.39
C GLU A 152 -1.88 -18.08 21.05
N PHE A 153 -3.06 -17.51 20.76
CA PHE A 153 -3.29 -16.68 19.56
C PHE A 153 -3.13 -15.21 19.91
N VAL A 154 -2.19 -14.55 19.25
CA VAL A 154 -1.85 -13.13 19.46
C VAL A 154 -1.92 -12.33 18.16
N ASN A 155 -1.90 -11.00 18.26
CA ASN A 155 -1.80 -10.14 17.08
C ASN A 155 -0.43 -10.36 16.40
N GLY A 156 -0.45 -10.72 15.12
CA GLY A 156 0.72 -10.98 14.28
C GLY A 156 0.96 -9.92 13.20
N ASP A 157 0.13 -8.88 13.10
CA ASP A 157 0.28 -7.85 12.04
C ASP A 157 1.69 -7.25 12.01
N HIS A 158 2.20 -6.83 13.17
CA HIS A 158 3.54 -6.22 13.25
C HIS A 158 4.66 -7.17 12.82
N CYS A 159 4.51 -8.46 13.03
CA CYS A 159 5.50 -9.43 12.59
C CYS A 159 5.70 -9.40 11.07
N ILE A 160 4.60 -9.40 10.31
CA ILE A 160 4.68 -9.39 8.85
C ILE A 160 4.96 -7.98 8.28
N LEU A 161 4.50 -6.94 8.95
CA LEU A 161 4.81 -5.57 8.57
C LEU A 161 6.30 -5.27 8.75
N ASP A 162 6.91 -5.68 9.86
CA ASP A 162 8.35 -5.53 10.11
C ASP A 162 9.20 -6.28 9.06
N ALA A 163 8.72 -7.43 8.59
CA ALA A 163 9.38 -8.16 7.51
C ALA A 163 9.42 -7.39 6.18
N GLN A 164 8.47 -6.47 5.96
CA GLN A 164 8.32 -5.69 4.74
C GLN A 164 8.98 -4.31 4.80
N VAL A 165 9.46 -3.86 5.97
CA VAL A 165 9.99 -2.50 6.14
C VAL A 165 11.17 -2.23 5.22
N ILE A 166 12.14 -3.16 5.16
CA ILE A 166 13.30 -3.07 4.28
C ILE A 166 13.06 -3.92 3.04
N LYS A 167 12.96 -3.27 1.89
CA LYS A 167 12.75 -3.92 0.60
C LYS A 167 14.06 -4.48 0.06
N ASN A 168 14.04 -5.72 -0.39
CA ASN A 168 15.17 -6.28 -1.11
C ASN A 168 15.27 -5.74 -2.54
N SER A 169 16.35 -6.06 -3.26
CA SER A 169 16.62 -5.55 -4.60
C SER A 169 15.50 -5.86 -5.61
N GLU A 170 14.87 -7.02 -5.50
CA GLU A 170 13.82 -7.45 -6.43
C GLU A 170 12.48 -6.77 -6.13
N GLU A 171 12.19 -6.53 -4.84
CA GLU A 171 11.04 -5.72 -4.42
C GLU A 171 11.16 -4.28 -4.93
N ILE A 172 12.35 -3.69 -4.81
CA ILE A 172 12.63 -2.33 -5.30
C ILE A 172 12.39 -2.23 -6.81
N LYS A 173 12.80 -3.24 -7.60
CA LYS A 173 12.52 -3.28 -9.05
C LYS A 173 11.02 -3.28 -9.36
N LEU A 174 10.24 -4.08 -8.62
CA LEU A 174 8.79 -4.15 -8.81
C LEU A 174 8.10 -2.86 -8.41
N MET A 175 8.50 -2.23 -7.30
CA MET A 175 7.95 -0.96 -6.85
C MET A 175 8.29 0.19 -7.80
N ARG A 176 9.50 0.21 -8.35
CA ARG A 176 9.89 1.17 -9.39
C ARG A 176 9.03 1.01 -10.65
N ALA A 177 8.77 -0.23 -11.09
CA ALA A 177 7.89 -0.51 -12.21
C ALA A 177 6.44 -0.11 -11.93
N SER A 178 5.92 -0.42 -10.75
CA SER A 178 4.58 -0.01 -10.31
C SER A 178 4.43 1.51 -10.35
N SER A 179 5.40 2.25 -9.78
CA SER A 179 5.40 3.71 -9.80
C SER A 179 5.46 4.28 -11.22
N GLN A 180 6.22 3.65 -12.13
CA GLN A 180 6.27 4.08 -13.52
C GLN A 180 4.94 3.90 -14.26
N HIS A 181 4.24 2.80 -14.02
CA HIS A 181 2.90 2.59 -14.60
C HIS A 181 1.88 3.58 -14.04
N ALA A 182 1.98 3.92 -12.76
CA ALA A 182 1.16 4.98 -12.17
C ALA A 182 1.48 6.36 -12.77
N CYS A 183 2.75 6.66 -13.08
CA CYS A 183 3.14 7.89 -13.80
C CYS A 183 2.50 7.98 -15.18
N TYR A 184 2.44 6.88 -15.94
CA TYR A 184 1.71 6.86 -17.22
C TYR A 184 0.22 7.14 -17.06
N ALA A 185 -0.40 6.60 -16.00
CA ALA A 185 -1.80 6.85 -15.70
C ALA A 185 -2.05 8.31 -15.30
N MET A 186 -1.16 8.89 -14.50
CA MET A 186 -1.22 10.31 -14.11
C MET A 186 -1.07 11.24 -15.32
N ASP A 187 -0.07 11.00 -16.17
CA ASP A 187 0.15 11.78 -17.40
C ASP A 187 -1.08 11.72 -18.32
N ARG A 188 -1.66 10.54 -18.49
CA ARG A 188 -2.89 10.37 -19.28
C ARG A 188 -4.08 11.10 -18.68
N ALA A 189 -4.27 11.00 -17.36
CA ALA A 189 -5.33 11.71 -16.64
C ALA A 189 -5.19 13.23 -16.78
N ILE A 190 -3.98 13.76 -16.56
CA ILE A 190 -3.69 15.21 -16.71
C ILE A 190 -3.98 15.69 -18.14
N LYS A 191 -3.56 14.94 -19.17
CA LYS A 191 -3.79 15.26 -20.57
C LYS A 191 -5.27 15.19 -20.99
N SER A 192 -6.11 14.49 -20.23
CA SER A 192 -7.55 14.44 -20.50
C SER A 192 -8.35 15.58 -19.86
N ILE A 193 -7.69 16.44 -19.08
CA ILE A 193 -8.34 17.59 -18.45
C ILE A 193 -8.67 18.64 -19.52
N ASP A 194 -9.96 18.96 -19.66
CA ASP A 194 -10.45 20.02 -20.54
C ASP A 194 -11.75 20.61 -20.01
N ALA A 195 -12.16 21.74 -20.57
CA ALA A 195 -13.42 22.39 -20.20
C ALA A 195 -14.64 21.47 -20.41
N GLY A 196 -15.42 21.29 -19.35
CA GLY A 196 -16.64 20.50 -19.39
C GLY A 196 -16.45 18.98 -19.33
N VAL A 197 -15.21 18.48 -19.29
CA VAL A 197 -14.94 17.06 -18.97
C VAL A 197 -15.29 16.80 -17.51
N ARG A 198 -15.87 15.64 -17.22
CA ARG A 198 -16.26 15.27 -15.86
C ARG A 198 -15.11 14.61 -15.10
N GLU A 199 -15.08 14.77 -13.78
CA GLU A 199 -14.09 14.12 -12.90
C GLU A 199 -14.03 12.60 -13.14
N CYS A 200 -15.21 11.94 -13.29
CA CYS A 200 -15.27 10.50 -13.55
C CYS A 200 -14.73 10.10 -14.93
N GLU A 201 -14.73 10.98 -15.92
CA GLU A 201 -14.12 10.70 -17.23
C GLU A 201 -12.59 10.76 -17.15
N ILE A 202 -12.03 11.72 -16.39
CA ILE A 202 -10.61 11.78 -16.10
C ILE A 202 -10.16 10.53 -15.34
N LEU A 203 -10.94 10.10 -14.33
CA LEU A 203 -10.69 8.86 -13.60
C LEU A 203 -10.70 7.65 -14.53
N ALA A 204 -11.65 7.58 -15.48
CA ALA A 204 -11.73 6.48 -16.44
C ALA A 204 -10.46 6.38 -17.32
N GLU A 205 -9.88 7.53 -17.73
CA GLU A 205 -8.63 7.57 -18.47
C GLU A 205 -7.44 7.05 -17.65
N ALA A 206 -7.37 7.41 -16.35
CA ALA A 206 -6.38 6.87 -15.43
C ALA A 206 -6.52 5.34 -15.29
N MET A 207 -7.75 4.86 -15.02
CA MET A 207 -8.04 3.44 -14.86
C MET A 207 -7.72 2.64 -16.12
N HIS A 208 -8.07 3.18 -17.30
CA HIS A 208 -7.72 2.56 -18.57
C HIS A 208 -6.19 2.39 -18.68
N SER A 209 -5.42 3.42 -18.33
CA SER A 209 -3.96 3.35 -18.37
C SER A 209 -3.40 2.31 -17.39
N LEU A 210 -3.89 2.31 -16.14
CA LEU A 210 -3.44 1.34 -15.13
C LEU A 210 -3.63 -0.11 -15.61
N TYR A 211 -4.86 -0.47 -16.02
CA TYR A 211 -5.15 -1.84 -16.45
C TYR A 211 -4.49 -2.22 -17.77
N SER A 212 -4.40 -1.29 -18.74
CA SER A 212 -3.71 -1.58 -20.01
C SER A 212 -2.20 -1.77 -19.84
N ASN A 213 -1.61 -1.28 -18.75
CA ASN A 213 -0.22 -1.50 -18.37
C ASN A 213 -0.04 -2.69 -17.40
N GLY A 214 -1.06 -3.51 -17.19
CA GLY A 214 -0.96 -4.75 -16.42
C GLY A 214 -1.06 -4.60 -14.90
N MET A 215 -1.57 -3.47 -14.39
CA MET A 215 -1.89 -3.33 -12.98
C MET A 215 -2.99 -4.33 -12.58
N GLU A 216 -2.84 -4.92 -11.39
CA GLU A 216 -3.79 -5.92 -10.89
C GLU A 216 -5.06 -5.28 -10.32
N VAL A 217 -4.87 -4.22 -9.53
CA VAL A 217 -5.94 -3.42 -8.90
C VAL A 217 -5.45 -1.98 -8.71
N PRO A 218 -6.37 -1.01 -8.55
CA PRO A 218 -5.99 0.32 -8.07
C PRO A 218 -5.50 0.25 -6.62
N GLN A 219 -4.71 1.25 -6.21
CA GLN A 219 -4.13 1.32 -4.87
C GLN A 219 -5.21 1.43 -3.78
N CYS A 220 -6.13 2.35 -3.96
CA CYS A 220 -7.32 2.54 -3.13
C CYS A 220 -8.46 3.04 -4.01
N SER A 221 -9.45 3.73 -3.45
CA SER A 221 -10.36 4.50 -4.27
C SER A 221 -9.56 5.66 -4.88
N LEU A 222 -9.24 5.57 -6.17
CA LEU A 222 -8.53 6.63 -6.86
C LEU A 222 -9.34 7.92 -6.78
N ILE A 223 -8.65 9.03 -6.48
CA ILE A 223 -9.28 10.32 -6.28
C ILE A 223 -9.06 11.18 -7.52
N VAL A 224 -10.13 11.67 -8.10
CA VAL A 224 -10.15 12.78 -9.04
C VAL A 224 -11.23 13.74 -8.57
N THR A 225 -10.83 14.94 -8.16
CA THR A 225 -11.76 15.97 -7.70
C THR A 225 -11.27 17.36 -8.10
N SER A 226 -12.18 18.32 -8.20
CA SER A 226 -11.85 19.63 -8.74
C SER A 226 -12.57 20.77 -8.04
N GLY A 227 -12.00 21.96 -8.16
CA GLY A 227 -12.58 23.17 -7.59
C GLY A 227 -12.87 23.04 -6.10
N ASP A 228 -14.08 23.36 -5.67
CA ASP A 228 -14.50 23.28 -4.26
C ASP A 228 -14.42 21.87 -3.67
N GLY A 229 -14.36 20.84 -4.51
CA GLY A 229 -14.16 19.47 -4.08
C GLY A 229 -12.75 19.19 -3.56
N THR A 230 -11.78 20.06 -3.81
CA THR A 230 -10.40 19.90 -3.32
C THR A 230 -10.24 20.27 -1.83
N ALA A 231 -11.10 21.14 -1.28
CA ALA A 231 -11.10 21.48 0.15
C ALA A 231 -12.50 21.87 0.67
N PRO A 232 -13.11 21.09 1.60
CA PRO A 232 -12.63 19.82 2.13
C PRO A 232 -12.54 18.74 1.06
N LEU A 233 -11.50 17.90 1.14
CA LEU A 233 -11.19 16.93 0.10
C LEU A 233 -12.32 15.89 -0.10
N ARG A 234 -12.89 15.87 -1.28
CA ARG A 234 -13.81 14.83 -1.72
C ARG A 234 -13.01 13.67 -2.31
N ARG A 235 -13.18 12.48 -1.72
CA ARG A 235 -12.39 11.31 -2.08
C ARG A 235 -12.94 10.46 -3.22
N PHE A 236 -13.99 10.92 -3.91
CA PHE A 236 -14.60 10.19 -5.00
C PHE A 236 -14.82 11.11 -6.19
N ALA A 237 -14.45 10.63 -7.37
CA ALA A 237 -14.77 11.31 -8.61
C ALA A 237 -16.29 11.34 -8.83
N SER A 238 -16.79 12.47 -9.31
CA SER A 238 -18.21 12.71 -9.56
C SER A 238 -18.48 13.04 -11.03
N ASP A 239 -19.73 13.37 -11.34
CA ASP A 239 -20.15 13.91 -12.63
C ASP A 239 -19.96 15.44 -12.77
N LYS A 240 -19.28 16.06 -11.77
CA LYS A 240 -18.91 17.47 -11.83
C LYS A 240 -18.01 17.73 -13.03
N LYS A 241 -18.35 18.77 -13.79
CA LYS A 241 -17.56 19.25 -14.93
C LYS A 241 -16.43 20.16 -14.48
N ILE A 242 -15.27 20.01 -15.12
CA ILE A 242 -14.11 20.87 -14.90
C ILE A 242 -14.37 22.25 -15.50
N ASN A 243 -14.06 23.32 -14.75
CA ASN A 243 -14.20 24.71 -15.18
C ASN A 243 -12.83 25.41 -15.21
N TRP A 244 -12.75 26.46 -16.02
CA TRP A 244 -11.54 27.28 -16.11
C TRP A 244 -11.17 27.94 -14.76
N GLY A 245 -9.91 27.85 -14.37
CA GLY A 245 -9.40 28.39 -13.11
C GLY A 245 -9.57 27.44 -11.91
N GLU A 246 -9.97 26.19 -12.14
CA GLU A 246 -10.08 25.18 -11.08
C GLU A 246 -8.80 24.37 -10.91
N LEU A 247 -8.43 24.14 -9.66
CA LEU A 247 -7.50 23.06 -9.30
C LEU A 247 -8.16 21.70 -9.59
N VAL A 248 -7.39 20.79 -10.14
CA VAL A 248 -7.73 19.39 -10.31
C VAL A 248 -6.77 18.56 -9.48
N PHE A 249 -7.31 17.87 -8.51
CA PHE A 249 -6.59 17.01 -7.58
C PHE A 249 -6.71 15.57 -8.05
N LEU A 250 -5.56 14.94 -8.31
CA LEU A 250 -5.49 13.56 -8.78
C LEU A 250 -4.60 12.76 -7.81
N ASP A 251 -5.16 11.70 -7.24
CA ASP A 251 -4.45 10.77 -6.37
C ASP A 251 -4.61 9.37 -6.95
N LEU A 252 -3.52 8.85 -7.50
CA LEU A 252 -3.53 7.69 -8.36
C LEU A 252 -2.42 6.72 -7.97
N GLY A 253 -2.75 5.45 -8.02
CA GLY A 253 -1.78 4.38 -7.81
C GLY A 253 -2.36 3.03 -8.18
N GLY A 254 -1.55 2.00 -8.13
CA GLY A 254 -2.01 0.65 -8.45
C GLY A 254 -1.04 -0.41 -7.97
N ASN A 255 -1.47 -1.65 -8.08
CA ASN A 255 -0.70 -2.82 -7.71
C ASN A 255 -0.16 -3.50 -8.97
N PHE A 256 1.15 -3.59 -9.08
CA PHE A 256 1.84 -4.31 -10.15
C PHE A 256 2.63 -5.48 -9.60
N ASN A 257 2.29 -6.70 -10.03
CA ASN A 257 2.91 -7.93 -9.52
C ASN A 257 2.96 -8.02 -7.99
N GLY A 258 1.91 -7.55 -7.32
CA GLY A 258 1.78 -7.59 -5.87
C GLY A 258 2.36 -6.39 -5.14
N TYR A 259 2.93 -5.38 -5.82
CA TYR A 259 3.52 -4.18 -5.20
C TYR A 259 2.75 -2.93 -5.58
N PHE A 260 2.42 -2.14 -4.56
CA PHE A 260 1.69 -0.90 -4.73
C PHE A 260 2.58 0.28 -5.08
N SER A 261 2.00 1.22 -5.82
CA SER A 261 2.47 2.59 -5.99
C SER A 261 1.38 3.54 -5.57
N ASP A 262 1.76 4.73 -5.13
CA ASP A 262 0.87 5.77 -4.66
C ASP A 262 1.50 7.14 -4.87
N PHE A 263 0.78 8.07 -5.53
CA PHE A 263 1.21 9.46 -5.58
C PHE A 263 0.12 10.40 -6.06
N THR A 264 0.20 11.65 -5.62
CA THR A 264 -0.75 12.72 -5.94
C THR A 264 -0.10 13.81 -6.76
N ARG A 265 -0.87 14.34 -7.72
CA ARG A 265 -0.63 15.65 -8.35
C ARG A 265 -1.86 16.52 -8.24
N THR A 266 -1.63 17.78 -7.90
CA THR A 266 -2.63 18.84 -8.06
C THR A 266 -2.18 19.73 -9.20
N VAL A 267 -3.04 19.94 -10.18
CA VAL A 267 -2.76 20.76 -11.37
C VAL A 267 -3.83 21.83 -11.54
N ILE A 268 -3.53 22.88 -12.30
CA ILE A 268 -4.50 23.93 -12.63
C ILE A 268 -5.06 23.73 -14.05
N PHE A 269 -6.36 23.79 -14.19
CA PHE A 269 -6.97 23.97 -15.51
C PHE A 269 -7.19 25.44 -15.78
N GLY A 270 -6.34 26.03 -16.62
CA GLY A 270 -6.38 27.44 -16.97
C GLY A 270 -5.43 28.32 -16.16
N LYS A 271 -5.90 29.49 -15.67
CA LYS A 271 -5.06 30.47 -14.96
C LYS A 271 -5.31 30.42 -13.47
N PRO A 272 -4.28 30.16 -12.62
CA PRO A 272 -4.44 30.17 -11.18
C PRO A 272 -4.61 31.59 -10.62
N ASN A 273 -5.32 31.71 -9.51
CA ASN A 273 -5.30 32.90 -8.69
C ASN A 273 -4.12 32.89 -7.70
N GLN A 274 -3.85 34.02 -7.06
CA GLN A 274 -2.69 34.15 -6.17
C GLN A 274 -2.77 33.22 -4.97
N LYS A 275 -3.97 33.01 -4.39
CA LYS A 275 -4.14 32.13 -3.23
C LYS A 275 -3.84 30.66 -3.56
N GLN A 276 -4.23 30.20 -4.76
CA GLN A 276 -3.90 28.86 -5.24
C GLN A 276 -2.37 28.69 -5.40
N LYS A 277 -1.68 29.68 -5.94
CA LYS A 277 -0.20 29.69 -6.04
C LYS A 277 0.46 29.65 -4.65
N ASP A 278 -0.01 30.46 -3.71
CA ASP A 278 0.56 30.51 -2.37
C ASP A 278 0.43 29.16 -1.65
N ILE A 279 -0.74 28.53 -1.76
CA ILE A 279 -0.99 27.18 -1.21
C ILE A 279 -0.05 26.14 -1.86
N TYR A 280 0.03 26.16 -3.19
CA TYR A 280 0.86 25.20 -3.92
C TYR A 280 2.35 25.34 -3.57
N LYS A 281 2.85 26.58 -3.49
CA LYS A 281 4.24 26.88 -3.09
C LYS A 281 4.53 26.41 -1.66
N ALA A 282 3.57 26.52 -0.75
CA ALA A 282 3.72 26.01 0.61
C ALA A 282 3.86 24.48 0.63
N VAL A 283 3.00 23.76 -0.10
CA VAL A 283 3.07 22.30 -0.19
C VAL A 283 4.35 21.86 -0.91
N TYR A 284 4.76 22.58 -1.96
CA TYR A 284 6.02 22.31 -2.63
C TYR A 284 7.24 22.52 -1.69
N ALA A 285 7.22 23.55 -0.85
CA ALA A 285 8.26 23.76 0.15
C ALA A 285 8.31 22.61 1.17
N MET A 286 7.16 22.10 1.62
CA MET A 286 7.11 20.89 2.46
C MET A 286 7.76 19.71 1.77
N MET A 287 7.44 19.45 0.50
CA MET A 287 8.01 18.34 -0.28
C MET A 287 9.53 18.50 -0.45
N MET A 288 10.03 19.70 -0.65
CA MET A 288 11.49 19.97 -0.75
C MET A 288 12.20 19.70 0.60
N GLU A 289 11.58 20.03 1.72
CA GLU A 289 12.13 19.69 3.04
C GLU A 289 12.07 18.17 3.32
N ILE A 290 11.03 17.49 2.89
CA ILE A 290 10.95 16.03 2.91
C ILE A 290 12.12 15.45 2.10
N LYS A 291 12.30 15.89 0.86
CA LYS A 291 13.41 15.45 0.00
C LYS A 291 14.78 15.64 0.65
N ARG A 292 14.98 16.76 1.34
CA ARG A 292 16.24 17.08 2.03
C ARG A 292 16.48 16.20 3.27
N THR A 293 15.41 15.81 3.99
CA THR A 293 15.48 15.12 5.28
C THR A 293 15.31 13.61 5.19
N MET A 294 14.68 13.07 4.15
CA MET A 294 14.57 11.64 3.93
C MET A 294 15.90 11.03 3.48
N LYS A 295 16.73 10.68 4.44
CA LYS A 295 18.05 10.06 4.22
C LYS A 295 18.42 9.14 5.39
N PRO A 296 19.34 8.18 5.20
CA PRO A 296 19.77 7.28 6.26
C PRO A 296 20.21 8.04 7.52
N GLY A 297 19.80 7.52 8.68
CA GLY A 297 20.16 8.05 10.00
C GLY A 297 19.22 9.12 10.55
N ASN A 298 18.47 9.83 9.72
CA ASN A 298 17.36 10.66 10.20
C ASN A 298 16.18 9.77 10.62
N THR A 299 15.25 10.34 11.35
CA THR A 299 14.04 9.65 11.81
C THR A 299 12.79 10.13 11.06
N ASN A 300 11.72 9.35 11.13
CA ASN A 300 10.39 9.77 10.66
C ASN A 300 9.94 11.08 11.34
N ARG A 301 10.36 11.32 12.59
CA ARG A 301 10.09 12.55 13.34
C ARG A 301 10.83 13.74 12.76
N ASP A 302 12.13 13.61 12.44
CA ASP A 302 12.91 14.66 11.79
C ASP A 302 12.27 15.13 10.48
N VAL A 303 11.77 14.17 9.67
CA VAL A 303 11.08 14.48 8.41
C VAL A 303 9.77 15.24 8.67
N ASN A 304 8.97 14.77 9.64
CA ASN A 304 7.72 15.43 10.02
C ASN A 304 7.96 16.87 10.49
N GLU A 305 8.93 17.09 11.39
CA GLU A 305 9.25 18.40 11.93
C GLU A 305 9.73 19.38 10.84
N ALA A 306 10.57 18.92 9.92
CA ALA A 306 11.05 19.73 8.81
C ALA A 306 9.92 20.18 7.87
N ALA A 307 9.04 19.26 7.48
CA ALA A 307 7.90 19.57 6.63
C ALA A 307 6.90 20.50 7.33
N ARG A 308 6.62 20.27 8.62
CA ARG A 308 5.75 21.14 9.41
C ARG A 308 6.31 22.55 9.58
N LYS A 309 7.62 22.67 9.79
CA LYS A 309 8.27 23.98 9.82
C LYS A 309 8.06 24.73 8.50
N ALA A 310 8.21 24.09 7.36
CA ALA A 310 8.02 24.72 6.06
C ALA A 310 6.60 25.26 5.87
N VAL A 311 5.55 24.54 6.25
CA VAL A 311 4.17 25.03 6.14
C VAL A 311 3.86 26.16 7.11
N VAL A 312 4.46 26.14 8.30
CA VAL A 312 4.33 27.25 9.29
C VAL A 312 5.02 28.49 8.77
N ASP A 313 6.25 28.39 8.26
CA ASP A 313 7.02 29.50 7.69
C ASP A 313 6.31 30.11 6.47
N ALA A 314 5.58 29.31 5.70
CA ALA A 314 4.74 29.76 4.59
C ALA A 314 3.40 30.40 5.02
N GLY A 315 3.08 30.43 6.31
CA GLY A 315 1.87 31.06 6.86
C GLY A 315 0.61 30.20 6.81
N PHE A 316 0.74 28.89 6.65
CA PHE A 316 -0.40 27.95 6.55
C PHE A 316 -0.53 26.99 7.73
N LYS A 317 -0.03 27.39 8.91
CA LYS A 317 -0.19 26.61 10.14
C LYS A 317 -1.67 26.29 10.40
N GLY A 318 -1.97 24.99 10.60
CA GLY A 318 -3.32 24.48 10.91
C GLY A 318 -4.19 24.22 9.69
N TYR A 319 -3.67 24.40 8.48
CA TYR A 319 -4.33 24.01 7.22
C TYR A 319 -3.67 22.79 6.55
N ASP A 320 -2.55 22.34 7.11
CA ASP A 320 -1.90 21.10 6.74
C ASP A 320 -2.76 19.88 7.13
N TYR A 321 -2.65 18.81 6.35
CA TYR A 321 -3.36 17.56 6.65
C TYR A 321 -2.76 16.97 7.93
N LEU A 322 -3.52 17.08 9.01
CA LEU A 322 -3.07 16.68 10.34
C LEU A 322 -2.95 15.16 10.45
N GLY A 323 -1.80 14.69 10.84
CA GLY A 323 -1.54 13.36 11.32
C GLY A 323 -0.81 12.43 10.35
N LEU A 324 -1.12 12.43 9.07
CA LEU A 324 -0.46 11.62 8.07
C LEU A 324 0.29 12.52 7.08
N LEU A 325 1.62 12.45 7.11
CA LEU A 325 2.50 13.13 6.16
C LEU A 325 3.07 12.13 5.12
N GLY A 326 3.01 10.86 5.45
CA GLY A 326 3.42 9.76 4.57
C GLY A 326 3.41 8.42 5.28
N HIS A 327 3.48 7.37 4.50
CA HIS A 327 3.44 5.99 4.95
C HIS A 327 4.34 5.11 4.12
N SER A 328 4.77 3.97 4.69
CA SER A 328 5.44 2.95 3.89
C SER A 328 4.42 2.24 2.98
N LEU A 329 4.92 1.65 1.91
CA LEU A 329 4.15 0.79 1.02
C LEU A 329 5.01 -0.38 0.54
N GLY A 330 4.37 -1.40 0.00
CA GLY A 330 5.01 -2.62 -0.47
C GLY A 330 3.96 -3.53 -1.10
N THR A 331 3.80 -4.74 -0.58
CA THR A 331 2.64 -5.58 -0.92
C THR A 331 1.36 -5.07 -0.26
N THR A 332 1.48 -4.20 0.74
CA THR A 332 0.39 -3.45 1.37
C THR A 332 0.45 -2.00 0.90
N GLY A 333 -0.69 -1.44 0.50
CA GLY A 333 -0.77 -0.08 -0.08
C GLY A 333 -0.57 1.05 0.94
N LEU A 334 -0.85 0.81 2.22
CA LEU A 334 -0.60 1.70 3.33
C LEU A 334 -0.12 0.88 4.52
N CYS A 335 1.10 1.06 4.94
CA CYS A 335 1.68 0.30 6.05
C CYS A 335 2.70 1.11 6.85
N TYR A 336 3.10 0.55 7.98
CA TYR A 336 4.18 1.03 8.83
C TYR A 336 5.56 0.86 8.14
N PRO A 337 6.53 1.75 8.37
CA PRO A 337 6.47 2.94 9.23
C PRO A 337 5.65 4.08 8.65
N ILE A 338 5.12 4.92 9.53
CA ILE A 338 4.35 6.11 9.19
C ILE A 338 5.17 7.36 9.53
N VAL A 339 5.00 8.41 8.73
CA VAL A 339 5.52 9.75 8.99
C VAL A 339 4.31 10.67 9.24
N GLY A 340 4.28 11.33 10.40
CA GLY A 340 3.17 12.19 10.77
C GLY A 340 3.12 12.50 12.26
N GLU A 341 2.01 13.07 12.73
CA GLU A 341 1.79 13.30 14.16
C GLU A 341 1.36 12.00 14.85
N VAL A 342 2.08 11.64 15.88
CA VAL A 342 1.88 10.43 16.71
C VAL A 342 0.42 10.27 17.16
N ALA A 343 -0.20 11.33 17.68
CA ALA A 343 -1.57 11.27 18.18
C ALA A 343 -2.63 10.95 17.11
N ALA A 344 -2.35 11.25 15.84
CA ALA A 344 -3.29 11.03 14.75
C ALA A 344 -3.08 9.69 14.03
N VAL A 345 -1.88 9.16 14.08
CA VAL A 345 -1.55 7.88 13.41
C VAL A 345 -1.44 6.69 14.37
N GLY A 346 -1.56 6.93 15.68
CA GLY A 346 -1.57 5.87 16.70
C GLY A 346 -0.24 5.15 16.90
N SER A 347 0.90 5.74 16.44
CA SER A 347 2.23 5.20 16.62
C SER A 347 3.09 6.20 17.40
N GLU A 348 3.67 5.75 18.51
CA GLU A 348 4.63 6.52 19.31
C GLU A 348 6.08 6.24 18.91
N ASP A 349 6.30 5.30 18.01
CA ASP A 349 7.63 4.82 17.70
C ASP A 349 8.39 5.79 16.80
N GLU A 350 9.55 6.20 17.26
CA GLU A 350 10.54 6.88 16.45
C GLU A 350 11.30 5.84 15.62
N VAL A 351 11.24 5.98 14.31
CA VAL A 351 11.84 5.04 13.36
C VAL A 351 13.00 5.69 12.63
N VAL A 352 14.19 5.13 12.80
CA VAL A 352 15.38 5.54 12.05
C VAL A 352 15.26 5.07 10.60
N LEU A 353 15.39 5.99 9.66
CA LEU A 353 15.38 5.72 8.23
C LEU A 353 16.62 4.92 7.83
N LYS A 354 16.41 3.86 7.07
CA LYS A 354 17.46 2.94 6.61
C LYS A 354 17.35 2.72 5.10
N PRO A 355 18.47 2.44 4.42
CA PRO A 355 18.45 2.03 3.02
C PRO A 355 17.50 0.86 2.78
N GLY A 356 16.78 0.90 1.66
CA GLY A 356 15.75 -0.08 1.31
C GLY A 356 14.34 0.23 1.85
N MET A 357 14.17 1.22 2.72
CA MET A 357 12.84 1.70 3.08
C MET A 357 12.24 2.49 1.92
N ILE A 358 10.93 2.30 1.68
CA ILE A 358 10.18 3.04 0.66
C ILE A 358 8.93 3.63 1.30
N PHE A 359 8.69 4.91 0.99
CA PHE A 359 7.56 5.67 1.50
C PHE A 359 6.81 6.35 0.36
N SER A 360 5.51 6.52 0.51
CA SER A 360 4.74 7.55 -0.16
C SER A 360 4.62 8.73 0.76
N MET A 361 5.09 9.90 0.32
CA MET A 361 5.14 11.14 1.12
C MET A 361 4.18 12.16 0.53
N GLU A 362 3.14 12.53 1.32
CA GLU A 362 1.93 13.21 0.85
C GLU A 362 1.61 14.53 1.57
N PRO A 363 2.54 15.50 1.64
CA PRO A 363 2.23 16.79 2.23
C PRO A 363 1.07 17.49 1.52
N GLY A 364 0.18 18.13 2.28
CA GLY A 364 -0.96 18.82 1.73
C GLY A 364 -1.44 19.98 2.58
N VAL A 365 -2.06 20.98 1.95
CA VAL A 365 -2.74 22.12 2.57
C VAL A 365 -4.13 22.24 1.99
N PHE A 366 -5.14 22.34 2.85
CA PHE A 366 -6.56 22.32 2.47
C PHE A 366 -7.30 23.52 3.08
N ILE A 367 -7.62 24.52 2.25
CA ILE A 367 -8.33 25.74 2.66
C ILE A 367 -9.69 25.80 1.96
N PRO A 368 -10.79 25.59 2.68
CA PRO A 368 -12.13 25.71 2.11
C PRO A 368 -12.43 27.15 1.67
N GLY A 369 -13.30 27.29 0.65
CA GLY A 369 -13.83 28.57 0.20
C GLY A 369 -12.86 29.38 -0.69
N VAL A 370 -11.76 28.82 -1.12
CA VAL A 370 -10.88 29.46 -2.12
C VAL A 370 -11.52 29.29 -3.51
N PRO A 371 -11.77 30.40 -4.26
CA PRO A 371 -12.33 30.31 -5.60
C PRO A 371 -11.49 29.41 -6.51
N GLY A 372 -12.13 28.46 -7.19
CA GLY A 372 -11.47 27.48 -8.02
C GLY A 372 -10.74 26.37 -7.27
N GLY A 373 -10.94 26.29 -5.95
CA GLY A 373 -10.37 25.23 -5.09
C GLY A 373 -9.14 25.68 -4.30
N GLY A 374 -9.03 25.15 -3.07
CA GLY A 374 -7.96 25.49 -2.14
C GLY A 374 -7.31 24.27 -1.49
N GLY A 375 -7.52 23.08 -2.04
CA GLY A 375 -6.86 21.85 -1.61
C GLY A 375 -5.72 21.48 -2.55
N VAL A 376 -4.51 21.36 -2.00
CA VAL A 376 -3.31 20.94 -2.72
C VAL A 376 -2.65 19.83 -1.92
N ARG A 377 -2.33 18.72 -2.58
CA ARG A 377 -1.40 17.68 -2.13
C ARG A 377 -0.41 17.40 -3.26
N LEU A 378 0.82 17.26 -2.90
CA LEU A 378 1.87 16.73 -3.74
C LEU A 378 2.38 15.47 -3.06
N GLU A 379 2.48 14.39 -3.78
CA GLU A 379 2.88 13.12 -3.21
C GLU A 379 3.84 12.40 -4.14
N ASP A 380 4.86 11.80 -3.58
CA ASP A 380 5.85 11.04 -4.32
C ASP A 380 6.27 9.77 -3.59
N THR A 381 6.45 8.69 -4.34
CA THR A 381 7.05 7.46 -3.85
C THR A 381 8.57 7.61 -3.79
N ILE A 382 9.16 7.43 -2.61
CA ILE A 382 10.57 7.73 -2.31
C ILE A 382 11.26 6.51 -1.70
N LEU A 383 12.36 6.08 -2.32
CA LEU A 383 13.30 5.09 -1.79
C LEU A 383 14.38 5.78 -0.97
N ILE A 384 14.68 5.29 0.22
CA ILE A 384 15.89 5.63 0.98
C ILE A 384 17.06 4.82 0.40
N THR A 385 18.08 5.51 -0.11
CA THR A 385 19.32 4.91 -0.63
C THR A 385 20.43 4.91 0.42
N GLU A 386 21.61 4.39 0.11
CA GLU A 386 22.75 4.37 1.04
C GLU A 386 23.22 5.78 1.45
N ASP A 387 23.09 6.76 0.56
CA ASP A 387 23.62 8.12 0.72
C ASP A 387 22.56 9.23 0.66
N GLY A 388 21.28 8.87 0.50
CA GLY A 388 20.20 9.85 0.38
C GLY A 388 18.86 9.24 0.06
N ASN A 389 18.24 9.70 -1.02
CA ASN A 389 16.96 9.18 -1.51
C ASN A 389 16.81 9.24 -3.01
N GLU A 390 15.87 8.46 -3.54
CA GLU A 390 15.49 8.44 -4.95
C GLU A 390 13.97 8.50 -5.09
N PHE A 391 13.48 9.39 -5.92
CA PHE A 391 12.07 9.50 -6.27
C PHE A 391 11.74 8.55 -7.43
N PHE A 392 10.75 7.70 -7.25
CA PHE A 392 10.26 6.79 -8.31
C PHE A 392 9.22 7.46 -9.21
N THR A 393 8.52 8.46 -8.69
CA THR A 393 7.51 9.22 -9.42
C THR A 393 8.16 10.39 -10.15
N THR A 394 7.91 10.49 -11.44
CA THR A 394 8.62 11.41 -12.34
C THR A 394 7.72 12.42 -13.04
N VAL A 395 6.42 12.39 -12.77
CA VAL A 395 5.47 13.39 -13.32
C VAL A 395 5.79 14.75 -12.70
N PRO A 396 6.07 15.79 -13.52
CA PRO A 396 6.47 17.10 -13.03
C PRO A 396 5.38 17.77 -12.18
N TYR A 397 5.81 18.67 -11.31
CA TYR A 397 4.92 19.60 -10.62
C TYR A 397 4.43 20.67 -11.60
N ASP A 398 3.26 21.28 -11.32
CA ASP A 398 2.67 22.28 -12.21
C ASP A 398 3.41 23.64 -12.10
N GLU A 399 4.14 23.99 -13.14
CA GLU A 399 4.92 25.23 -13.21
C GLU A 399 4.05 26.50 -13.15
N ASN A 400 2.79 26.45 -13.63
CA ASN A 400 1.88 27.59 -13.57
C ASN A 400 1.50 27.96 -12.14
N LEU A 401 1.56 27.00 -11.23
CA LEU A 401 1.30 27.17 -9.81
C LEU A 401 2.58 27.57 -9.03
N LEU A 402 3.75 27.31 -9.58
CA LEU A 402 5.04 27.65 -8.97
C LEU A 402 5.57 29.02 -9.38
N CYS A 403 5.19 29.53 -10.54
CA CYS A 403 5.64 30.82 -11.10
C CYS A 403 4.98 32.06 -10.50
#